data_67eadb86be680d37d6e1d0767e68f369
#
_entry.id   67eadb86be680d37d6e1d0767e68f369
#
_cell.length_a   1.000
_cell.length_b   1.000
_cell.length_c   1.000
_cell.angle_alpha   90.00
_cell.angle_beta   90.00
_cell.angle_gamma   90.00
#
_symmetry.space_group_name_H-M   'P 1'
#
loop_
_entity.id
_entity.type
_entity.pdbx_description
1 polymer ?
#
loop_
_entity_poly.entity_id
_entity_poly.type
_entity_poly.pdbx_seq_one_letter_code
_entity_poly.pdbx_strand_id
1 'polypeptide(L)'
;MIKIDVFIKDKNWKKHISNPAKYLKDKVKFINSSTLFNKKYINFSILLAGNKEIKMLNNKFRKKNKTTNILSFPFYKRNEIKKKIKNEDRIYLGDIILNFYKIKKKARKNEFEKEFNKLWIHGLLHLLGYQHDTNKDFYKMRKLENRIFKQTEKTEC
;
A
#
# COMPACT_ATOMS: atom_id res chain seq x y z
N MET A 1 4.10 -10.10 12.71
CA MET A 1 5.10 -9.08 12.27
C MET A 1 4.87 -8.76 10.80
N ILE A 2 4.76 -7.50 10.48
CA ILE A 2 4.60 -7.03 9.09
C ILE A 2 5.97 -6.62 8.55
N LYS A 3 6.36 -7.22 7.45
CA LYS A 3 7.58 -6.89 6.71
C LYS A 3 7.21 -6.28 5.35
N ILE A 4 7.92 -5.25 4.97
CA ILE A 4 7.75 -4.60 3.68
C ILE A 4 9.07 -4.58 2.91
N ASP A 5 9.02 -4.96 1.65
CA ASP A 5 10.14 -4.83 0.72
C ASP A 5 9.88 -3.62 -0.18
N VAL A 6 10.82 -2.70 -0.23
CA VAL A 6 10.67 -1.44 -0.96
C VAL A 6 11.70 -1.35 -2.08
N PHE A 7 11.22 -1.13 -3.29
CA PHE A 7 12.03 -0.97 -4.49
C PHE A 7 11.80 0.43 -5.08
N ILE A 8 12.86 1.14 -5.42
CA ILE A 8 12.78 2.48 -5.99
C ILE A 8 13.21 2.43 -7.45
N LYS A 9 12.27 2.66 -8.35
CA LYS A 9 12.52 2.71 -9.80
C LYS A 9 12.71 4.14 -10.28
N ASP A 10 12.01 5.11 -9.69
CA ASP A 10 12.12 6.53 -10.03
C ASP A 10 12.83 7.30 -8.91
N LYS A 11 13.93 7.95 -9.24
CA LYS A 11 14.79 8.70 -8.28
C LYS A 11 14.08 9.89 -7.64
N ASN A 12 13.04 10.42 -8.26
CA ASN A 12 12.31 11.59 -7.75
C ASN A 12 11.65 11.35 -6.39
N TRP A 13 11.37 10.11 -6.05
CA TRP A 13 10.86 9.73 -4.73
C TRP A 13 11.76 10.24 -3.59
N LYS A 14 13.09 10.19 -3.78
CA LYS A 14 14.06 10.62 -2.76
C LYS A 14 14.10 12.12 -2.55
N LYS A 15 13.54 12.91 -3.47
CA LYS A 15 13.42 14.36 -3.32
C LYS A 15 12.40 14.76 -2.25
N HIS A 16 11.39 13.93 -2.02
CA HIS A 16 10.35 14.18 -1.02
C HIS A 16 10.49 13.32 0.22
N ILE A 17 11.02 12.10 0.07
CA ILE A 17 11.29 11.19 1.17
C ILE A 17 12.71 10.68 0.98
N SER A 18 13.64 11.13 1.80
CA SER A 18 15.08 10.86 1.64
C SER A 18 15.41 9.36 1.68
N ASN A 19 14.75 8.62 2.56
CA ASN A 19 14.89 7.17 2.65
C ASN A 19 13.51 6.50 2.70
N PRO A 20 12.89 6.24 1.53
CA PRO A 20 11.55 5.68 1.47
C PRO A 20 11.43 4.30 2.12
N ALA A 21 12.45 3.46 1.99
CA ALA A 21 12.45 2.13 2.60
C ALA A 21 12.37 2.21 4.12
N LYS A 22 13.21 3.04 4.73
CA LYS A 22 13.19 3.25 6.19
C LYS A 22 11.86 3.87 6.63
N TYR A 23 11.39 4.88 5.92
CA TYR A 23 10.11 5.55 6.19
C TYR A 23 8.95 4.55 6.25
N LEU A 24 8.81 3.72 5.23
CA LEU A 24 7.74 2.72 5.16
C LEU A 24 7.89 1.63 6.23
N LYS A 25 9.11 1.16 6.46
CA LYS A 25 9.39 0.17 7.53
C LYS A 25 8.99 0.71 8.90
N ASP A 26 9.28 1.97 9.17
CA ASP A 26 8.90 2.61 10.43
C ASP A 26 7.38 2.77 10.53
N LYS A 27 6.70 3.17 9.45
CA LYS A 27 5.23 3.30 9.43
C LYS A 27 4.52 1.97 9.66
N VAL A 28 4.95 0.88 9.04
CA VAL A 28 4.29 -0.43 9.23
C VAL A 28 4.44 -1.00 10.64
N LYS A 29 5.44 -0.59 11.41
CA LYS A 29 5.58 -0.99 12.82
C LYS A 29 4.38 -0.54 13.68
N PHE A 30 3.77 0.57 13.31
CA PHE A 30 2.64 1.14 14.05
C PHE A 30 1.28 0.55 13.66
N ILE A 31 1.24 -0.23 12.59
CA ILE A 31 0.05 -1.01 12.28
C ILE A 31 -0.02 -2.13 13.30
N ASN A 32 -1.01 -2.06 14.17
CA ASN A 32 -1.19 -3.09 15.20
C ASN A 32 -1.50 -4.42 14.54
N SER A 33 -0.53 -5.32 14.54
CA SER A 33 -0.66 -6.65 13.96
C SER A 33 -1.78 -7.47 14.60
N SER A 34 -2.12 -7.21 15.87
CA SER A 34 -3.19 -7.91 16.58
C SER A 34 -4.58 -7.63 16.00
N THR A 35 -4.80 -6.50 15.36
CA THR A 35 -6.10 -6.15 14.77
C THR A 35 -6.32 -6.70 13.37
N LEU A 36 -5.24 -6.91 12.60
CA LEU A 36 -5.33 -7.35 11.20
C LEU A 36 -4.77 -8.75 10.99
N PHE A 37 -3.75 -9.17 11.76
CA PHE A 37 -2.89 -10.28 11.34
C PHE A 37 -2.55 -11.30 12.44
N ASN A 38 -3.10 -11.20 13.62
CA ASN A 38 -2.96 -12.22 14.68
C ASN A 38 -1.53 -12.79 14.84
N LYS A 39 -0.53 -11.94 15.02
CA LYS A 39 0.88 -12.32 15.26
C LYS A 39 1.54 -13.12 14.13
N LYS A 40 1.01 -13.07 12.93
CA LYS A 40 1.58 -13.77 11.77
C LYS A 40 2.71 -12.98 11.11
N TYR A 41 3.55 -13.68 10.35
CA TYR A 41 4.54 -13.03 9.48
C TYR A 41 3.88 -12.67 8.15
N ILE A 42 3.72 -11.40 7.91
CA ILE A 42 3.08 -10.89 6.71
C ILE A 42 4.05 -10.04 5.93
N ASN A 43 4.20 -10.36 4.67
CA ASN A 43 5.10 -9.65 3.76
C ASN A 43 4.33 -9.12 2.55
N PHE A 44 4.69 -7.94 2.11
CA PHE A 44 4.25 -7.37 0.84
C PHE A 44 5.33 -6.46 0.30
N SER A 45 5.26 -6.13 -0.98
CA SER A 45 6.23 -5.24 -1.60
C SER A 45 5.61 -3.97 -2.16
N ILE A 46 6.40 -2.89 -2.15
CA ILE A 46 6.05 -1.62 -2.78
C ILE A 46 7.13 -1.27 -3.78
N LEU A 47 6.72 -1.04 -5.03
CA LEU A 47 7.54 -0.45 -6.07
C LEU A 47 7.21 1.04 -6.22
N LEU A 48 8.19 1.88 -5.97
CA LEU A 48 8.10 3.33 -6.11
C LEU A 48 8.54 3.71 -7.53
N ALA A 49 7.56 3.96 -8.38
CA ALA A 49 7.71 4.12 -9.81
C ALA A 49 7.30 5.51 -10.30
N GLY A 50 7.32 5.69 -11.60
CA GLY A 50 6.86 6.88 -12.32
C GLY A 50 5.84 6.52 -13.40
N ASN A 51 5.52 7.49 -14.24
CA ASN A 51 4.51 7.34 -15.31
C ASN A 51 4.82 6.20 -16.26
N LYS A 52 6.07 6.08 -16.70
CA LYS A 52 6.49 5.09 -17.71
C LYS A 52 6.29 3.66 -17.21
N GLU A 53 6.81 3.38 -16.03
CA GLU A 53 6.76 2.04 -15.45
C GLU A 53 5.32 1.62 -15.14
N ILE A 54 4.54 2.50 -14.53
CA ILE A 54 3.17 2.16 -14.13
C ILE A 54 2.23 2.01 -15.33
N LYS A 55 2.42 2.82 -16.38
CA LYS A 55 1.69 2.66 -17.64
C LYS A 55 2.00 1.32 -18.30
N MET A 56 3.27 0.93 -18.33
CA MET A 56 3.71 -0.36 -18.87
C MET A 56 3.08 -1.52 -18.10
N LEU A 57 3.10 -1.50 -16.79
CA LEU A 57 2.53 -2.55 -15.94
C LEU A 57 1.00 -2.59 -16.04
N ASN A 58 0.34 -1.44 -16.12
CA ASN A 58 -1.11 -1.35 -16.30
C ASN A 58 -1.54 -1.95 -17.65
N ASN A 59 -0.77 -1.68 -18.72
CA ASN A 59 -1.01 -2.27 -20.03
C ASN A 59 -0.77 -3.78 -20.01
N LYS A 60 0.35 -4.23 -19.45
CA LYS A 60 0.74 -5.65 -19.45
C LYS A 60 -0.24 -6.52 -18.67
N PHE A 61 -0.64 -6.10 -17.45
CA PHE A 61 -1.42 -6.93 -16.54
C PHE A 61 -2.91 -6.63 -16.52
N ARG A 62 -3.33 -5.44 -16.91
CA ARG A 62 -4.75 -5.02 -16.92
C ARG A 62 -5.26 -4.64 -18.31
N LYS A 63 -4.42 -4.69 -19.34
CA LYS A 63 -4.72 -4.30 -20.72
C LYS A 63 -5.23 -2.85 -20.83
N LYS A 64 -4.75 -1.97 -19.96
CA LYS A 64 -5.10 -0.55 -19.94
C LYS A 64 -3.84 0.26 -20.25
N ASN A 65 -3.77 0.80 -21.47
CA ASN A 65 -2.63 1.60 -21.93
C ASN A 65 -2.73 3.05 -21.41
N LYS A 66 -2.72 3.21 -20.10
CA LYS A 66 -2.79 4.51 -19.44
C LYS A 66 -2.04 4.51 -18.10
N THR A 67 -1.62 5.69 -17.66
CA THR A 67 -1.04 5.87 -16.33
C THR A 67 -2.14 5.93 -15.25
N THR A 68 -1.77 5.61 -14.03
CA THR A 68 -2.64 5.69 -12.85
C THR A 68 -1.79 6.08 -11.63
N ASN A 69 -2.40 6.36 -10.50
CA ASN A 69 -1.69 6.67 -9.26
C ASN A 69 -1.17 5.43 -8.54
N ILE A 70 -1.89 4.31 -8.63
CA ILE A 70 -1.58 3.08 -7.92
C ILE A 70 -2.04 1.85 -8.72
N LEU A 71 -1.28 0.77 -8.60
CA LEU A 71 -1.68 -0.57 -8.97
C LEU A 71 -1.46 -1.49 -7.78
N SER A 72 -2.43 -2.36 -7.52
CA SER A 72 -2.32 -3.41 -6.50
C SER A 72 -2.51 -4.77 -7.16
N PHE A 73 -1.56 -5.67 -6.91
CA PHE A 73 -1.59 -7.04 -7.43
C PHE A 73 -1.63 -8.03 -6.27
N PRO A 74 -2.84 -8.40 -5.80
CA PRO A 74 -2.98 -9.41 -4.75
C PRO A 74 -2.41 -10.76 -5.20
N PHE A 75 -1.64 -11.41 -4.33
CA PHE A 75 -1.14 -12.76 -4.59
C PHE A 75 -2.24 -13.81 -4.49
N TYR A 76 -3.17 -13.62 -3.55
CA TYR A 76 -4.33 -14.48 -3.35
C TYR A 76 -5.61 -13.80 -3.80
N LYS A 77 -6.58 -14.60 -4.26
CA LYS A 77 -7.93 -14.10 -4.56
C LYS A 77 -8.66 -13.65 -3.29
N ARG A 78 -9.63 -12.76 -3.46
CA ARG A 78 -10.42 -12.20 -2.37
C ARG A 78 -11.03 -13.27 -1.46
N ASN A 79 -11.55 -14.35 -2.03
CA ASN A 79 -12.17 -15.46 -1.30
C ASN A 79 -11.16 -16.38 -0.63
N GLU A 80 -9.90 -16.33 -0.99
CA GLU A 80 -8.83 -17.20 -0.48
C GLU A 80 -8.04 -16.56 0.68
N ILE A 81 -7.86 -15.22 0.64
CA ILE A 81 -6.93 -14.53 1.54
C ILE A 81 -7.27 -14.72 3.03
N LYS A 82 -8.55 -14.69 3.40
CA LYS A 82 -8.98 -14.89 4.79
C LYS A 82 -8.61 -16.27 5.32
N LYS A 83 -8.80 -17.29 4.48
CA LYS A 83 -8.43 -18.65 4.81
C LYS A 83 -6.92 -18.81 4.93
N LYS A 84 -6.16 -18.18 4.03
CA LYS A 84 -4.70 -18.18 4.07
C LYS A 84 -4.18 -17.52 5.35
N ILE A 85 -4.69 -16.36 5.71
CA ILE A 85 -4.31 -15.67 6.96
C ILE A 85 -4.61 -16.54 8.18
N LYS A 86 -5.73 -17.27 8.18
CA LYS A 86 -6.08 -18.16 9.29
C LYS A 86 -5.16 -19.37 9.41
N ASN A 87 -4.77 -19.96 8.29
CA ASN A 87 -4.14 -21.28 8.26
C ASN A 87 -2.61 -21.26 8.12
N GLU A 88 -2.03 -20.18 7.64
CA GLU A 88 -0.59 -20.09 7.38
C GLU A 88 0.10 -19.08 8.32
N ASP A 89 1.32 -19.42 8.74
CA ASP A 89 2.12 -18.58 9.63
C ASP A 89 2.91 -17.50 8.87
N ARG A 90 3.17 -17.73 7.60
CA ARG A 90 3.88 -16.79 6.72
C ARG A 90 3.08 -16.57 5.45
N ILE A 91 2.80 -15.31 5.15
CA ILE A 91 1.95 -14.94 4.03
C ILE A 91 2.59 -13.80 3.24
N TYR A 92 2.68 -13.98 1.94
CA TYR A 92 2.98 -12.92 1.00
C TYR A 92 1.67 -12.38 0.42
N LEU A 93 1.40 -11.09 0.64
CA LEU A 93 0.12 -10.48 0.22
C LEU A 93 0.09 -10.06 -1.24
N GLY A 94 1.24 -9.68 -1.80
CA GLY A 94 1.32 -9.20 -3.16
C GLY A 94 2.12 -7.90 -3.30
N ASP A 95 1.91 -7.22 -4.42
CA ASP A 95 2.70 -6.05 -4.83
C ASP A 95 1.83 -4.80 -4.97
N ILE A 96 2.37 -3.67 -4.54
CA ILE A 96 1.79 -2.35 -4.74
C ILE A 96 2.77 -1.51 -5.57
N ILE A 97 2.29 -0.88 -6.62
CA ILE A 97 3.07 0.04 -7.44
C ILE A 97 2.48 1.44 -7.32
N LEU A 98 3.30 2.42 -6.94
CA LEU A 98 2.90 3.81 -6.77
C LEU A 98 3.57 4.71 -7.79
N ASN A 99 2.81 5.67 -8.32
CA ASN A 99 3.29 6.64 -9.30
C ASN A 99 3.56 7.99 -8.64
N PHE A 100 4.82 8.39 -8.57
CA PHE A 100 5.26 9.66 -8.03
C PHE A 100 4.49 10.86 -8.60
N TYR A 101 4.31 10.89 -9.93
CA TYR A 101 3.74 12.05 -10.64
C TYR A 101 2.23 12.21 -10.46
N LYS A 102 1.54 11.19 -9.96
CA LYS A 102 0.10 11.21 -9.69
C LYS A 102 -0.22 11.49 -8.22
N ILE A 103 0.76 11.50 -7.35
CA ILE A 103 0.60 12.01 -6.00
C ILE A 103 0.60 13.54 -6.11
N LYS A 104 -0.43 14.19 -5.56
CA LYS A 104 -0.54 15.64 -5.64
C LYS A 104 0.71 16.31 -5.09
N LYS A 105 1.49 16.92 -5.98
CA LYS A 105 2.65 17.72 -5.65
C LYS A 105 2.19 19.05 -5.02
N LYS A 106 1.81 19.01 -3.78
CA LYS A 106 1.69 20.26 -3.04
C LYS A 106 3.07 20.62 -2.51
N ALA A 107 3.34 21.92 -2.42
CA ALA A 107 4.65 22.47 -2.07
C ALA A 107 5.15 22.05 -0.68
N ARG A 108 4.30 21.47 0.17
CA ARG A 108 4.61 21.09 1.54
C ARG A 108 4.88 19.60 1.65
N LYS A 109 6.00 19.23 2.26
CA LYS A 109 6.41 17.86 2.54
C LYS A 109 5.32 17.05 3.24
N ASN A 110 4.66 17.63 4.25
CA ASN A 110 3.62 16.95 5.03
C ASN A 110 2.42 16.52 4.19
N GLU A 111 2.02 17.32 3.19
CA GLU A 111 0.90 16.97 2.31
C GLU A 111 1.25 15.81 1.38
N PHE A 112 2.47 15.78 0.86
CA PHE A 112 2.97 14.66 0.05
C PHE A 112 2.99 13.37 0.86
N GLU A 113 3.52 13.40 2.07
CA GLU A 113 3.57 12.23 2.96
C GLU A 113 2.18 11.71 3.30
N LYS A 114 1.22 12.58 3.58
CA LYS A 114 -0.17 12.19 3.85
C LYS A 114 -0.82 11.50 2.65
N GLU A 115 -0.69 12.06 1.46
CA GLU A 115 -1.21 11.43 0.23
C GLU A 115 -0.52 10.09 -0.03
N PHE A 116 0.78 10.03 0.15
CA PHE A 116 1.55 8.79 0.03
C PHE A 116 1.05 7.72 1.00
N ASN A 117 0.88 8.07 2.27
CA ASN A 117 0.38 7.14 3.28
C ASN A 117 -1.03 6.64 2.96
N LYS A 118 -1.93 7.52 2.53
CA LYS A 118 -3.28 7.11 2.12
C LYS A 118 -3.25 6.12 0.96
N LEU A 119 -2.38 6.32 -0.02
CA LEU A 119 -2.29 5.46 -1.19
C LEU A 119 -1.76 4.06 -0.86
N TRP A 120 -0.66 3.95 -0.15
CA TRP A 120 -0.11 2.63 0.15
C TRP A 120 -1.00 1.85 1.12
N ILE A 121 -1.66 2.51 2.06
CA ILE A 121 -2.65 1.89 2.95
C ILE A 121 -3.84 1.35 2.15
N HIS A 122 -4.37 2.15 1.22
CA HIS A 122 -5.42 1.73 0.29
C HIS A 122 -5.00 0.48 -0.50
N GLY A 123 -3.80 0.49 -1.05
CA GLY A 123 -3.22 -0.65 -1.76
C GLY A 123 -3.10 -1.90 -0.88
N LEU A 124 -2.62 -1.75 0.35
CA LEU A 124 -2.53 -2.85 1.31
C LEU A 124 -3.89 -3.49 1.58
N LEU A 125 -4.94 -2.69 1.75
CA LEU A 125 -6.28 -3.22 1.96
C LEU A 125 -6.81 -4.00 0.76
N HIS A 126 -6.49 -3.57 -0.46
CA HIS A 126 -6.78 -4.36 -1.66
C HIS A 126 -6.04 -5.70 -1.66
N LEU A 127 -4.79 -5.73 -1.24
CA LEU A 127 -4.03 -6.99 -1.09
C LEU A 127 -4.70 -7.94 -0.09
N LEU A 128 -5.36 -7.40 0.91
CA LEU A 128 -6.11 -8.15 1.92
C LEU A 128 -7.52 -8.55 1.47
N GLY A 129 -7.89 -8.23 0.24
CA GLY A 129 -9.17 -8.61 -0.33
C GLY A 129 -10.31 -7.61 -0.14
N TYR A 130 -10.06 -6.46 0.47
CA TYR A 130 -11.07 -5.40 0.58
C TYR A 130 -11.30 -4.76 -0.78
N GLN A 131 -12.56 -4.48 -1.09
CA GLN A 131 -12.98 -3.80 -2.32
C GLN A 131 -14.03 -2.74 -1.98
N HIS A 132 -14.34 -1.88 -2.96
CA HIS A 132 -15.28 -0.76 -2.80
C HIS A 132 -16.37 -0.75 -3.88
N ASP A 133 -16.77 -1.94 -4.33
CA ASP A 133 -17.75 -2.10 -5.42
C ASP A 133 -19.20 -1.81 -4.97
N THR A 134 -19.50 -2.07 -3.69
CA THR A 134 -20.79 -1.76 -3.08
C THR A 134 -20.64 -0.66 -2.03
N ASN A 135 -21.74 0.02 -1.69
CA ASN A 135 -21.72 1.04 -0.62
C ASN A 135 -21.26 0.45 0.73
N LYS A 136 -21.72 -0.75 1.06
CA LYS A 136 -21.32 -1.45 2.28
C LYS A 136 -19.81 -1.73 2.31
N ASP A 137 -19.27 -2.25 1.22
CA ASP A 137 -17.84 -2.54 1.09
C ASP A 137 -17.02 -1.25 1.13
N PHE A 138 -17.48 -0.19 0.48
CA PHE A 138 -16.85 1.13 0.49
C PHE A 138 -16.72 1.68 1.92
N TYR A 139 -17.78 1.70 2.69
CA TYR A 139 -17.76 2.19 4.08
C TYR A 139 -16.86 1.35 4.98
N LYS A 140 -16.90 0.04 4.84
CA LYS A 140 -16.06 -0.88 5.60
C LYS A 140 -14.58 -0.64 5.32
N MET A 141 -14.21 -0.52 4.06
CA MET A 141 -12.83 -0.25 3.64
C MET A 141 -12.37 1.13 4.12
N ARG A 142 -13.19 2.16 3.95
CA ARG A 142 -12.89 3.53 4.37
C ARG A 142 -12.67 3.66 5.88
N LYS A 143 -13.50 3.00 6.66
CA LYS A 143 -13.35 2.95 8.12
C LYS A 143 -12.01 2.35 8.53
N LEU A 144 -11.62 1.28 7.85
CA LEU A 144 -10.36 0.60 8.12
C LEU A 144 -9.15 1.42 7.65
N GLU A 145 -9.23 2.04 6.47
CA GLU A 145 -8.21 2.98 5.98
C GLU A 145 -7.94 4.10 6.99
N ASN A 146 -8.98 4.75 7.46
CA ASN A 146 -8.87 5.85 8.43
C ASN A 146 -8.24 5.39 9.74
N ARG A 147 -8.59 4.21 10.21
CA ARG A 147 -8.03 3.63 11.44
C ARG A 147 -6.53 3.36 11.29
N ILE A 148 -6.13 2.73 10.20
CA ILE A 148 -4.72 2.45 9.92
C ILE A 148 -3.94 3.75 9.72
N PHE A 149 -4.49 4.69 8.96
CA PHE A 149 -3.88 5.99 8.74
C PHE A 149 -3.59 6.71 10.06
N LYS A 150 -4.56 6.76 10.98
CA LYS A 150 -4.37 7.34 12.31
C LYS A 150 -3.28 6.62 13.12
N GLN A 151 -3.17 5.31 12.99
CA GLN A 151 -2.09 4.56 13.65
C GLN A 151 -0.71 4.96 13.12
N THR A 152 -0.58 5.18 11.81
CA THR A 152 0.69 5.59 11.20
C THR A 152 1.07 7.04 11.50
N GLU A 153 0.12 7.90 11.83
CA GLU A 153 0.36 9.30 12.20
C GLU A 153 0.85 9.51 13.64
N LYS A 154 0.66 8.52 14.52
CA LYS A 154 1.03 8.61 15.94
C LYS A 154 2.53 8.53 16.25
N THR A 155 3.38 8.62 15.26
CA THR A 155 4.79 8.22 15.35
C THR A 155 5.77 9.31 15.76
N GLU A 156 5.31 10.51 16.01
CA GLU A 156 6.19 11.63 16.37
C GLU A 156 5.71 12.27 17.69
N CYS A 157 6.12 11.67 18.74
CA CYS A 157 6.32 12.39 19.99
C CYS A 157 7.80 12.40 20.30
#